data_64ec3ce4739006683f643911303a7a60
#
_entry.id   64ec3ce4739006683f643911303a7a60
#
_cell.length_a   1.000
_cell.length_b   1.000
_cell.length_c   1.000
_cell.angle_alpha   90.00
_cell.angle_beta   90.00
_cell.angle_gamma   90.00
#
_symmetry.space_group_name_H-M   'P 1'
#
loop_
_entity.id
_entity.type
_entity.pdbx_description
1 polymer ?
#
loop_
_entity_poly.entity_id
_entity_poly.type
_entity_poly.pdbx_seq_one_letter_code
_entity_poly.pdbx_strand_id
1 'polypeptide(L)'
;MSKREAGIRASRRQVLRGTAAVAGAAVFGVPKYARAQSKGKIVIGTWGGDYARLLTKNIEQPLLISKGWEVVQDQAGDPQRRSKMLAEKRLPRGTTDLQGLSALNMYQMHDAGVIDPIDYAKIPNAKNLMPSMKYPYGVGHIYSGKVAVFNEKVLGGAPKSYKDVFDPKHGNKLGIIDIQYQYTLVAAALAAGGSTKNLAPGQKLLLECKKAGARIYPTNEAFAQGLKAEEFGVGIMWKARVVQWQNAGIPVESIAPTEGTLAYVSGLVVPKNAPNKEGSWAYIDAMLEPSAQELFAIDMGYNPTVTNAKVAPDLNKRIGFTPAEIESLVDLDYAYMTENDEALKEWWDKELKG
;
A
#
# COMPACT_ATOMS: atom_id res chain seq x y z
N MET A 1 72.65 -25.91 -37.12
CA MET A 1 73.13 -24.61 -37.66
C MET A 1 72.06 -23.55 -37.25
N SER A 2 72.52 -22.70 -36.36
CA SER A 2 71.72 -21.69 -35.65
C SER A 2 71.88 -20.34 -36.30
N LYS A 3 70.84 -19.55 -36.42
CA LYS A 3 70.98 -18.09 -36.52
C LYS A 3 70.12 -17.43 -35.47
N ARG A 4 70.75 -16.71 -34.57
CA ARG A 4 70.14 -15.79 -33.58
C ARG A 4 69.74 -14.52 -34.31
N GLU A 5 68.53 -14.03 -34.03
CA GLU A 5 68.20 -12.65 -34.32
C GLU A 5 68.04 -11.85 -33.02
N ALA A 6 68.79 -10.73 -33.00
CA ALA A 6 68.88 -9.82 -31.88
C ALA A 6 67.73 -8.78 -31.97
N GLY A 7 66.91 -8.73 -30.94
CA GLY A 7 65.83 -7.69 -30.82
C GLY A 7 66.42 -6.41 -30.18
N ILE A 8 66.25 -5.31 -30.87
CA ILE A 8 66.60 -3.96 -30.41
C ILE A 8 65.47 -3.42 -29.52
N ARG A 9 65.78 -3.19 -28.23
CA ARG A 9 64.92 -2.51 -27.29
C ARG A 9 65.04 -0.99 -27.44
N ALA A 10 64.05 -0.30 -27.97
CA ALA A 10 64.00 1.16 -27.95
C ALA A 10 63.55 1.69 -26.57
N SER A 11 64.33 2.60 -26.02
CA SER A 11 64.11 3.23 -24.73
C SER A 11 63.03 4.31 -24.79
N ARG A 12 62.20 4.34 -23.75
CA ARG A 12 61.06 5.27 -23.60
C ARG A 12 61.39 6.77 -23.52
N ARG A 13 62.68 7.15 -23.73
CA ARG A 13 63.16 8.54 -23.60
C ARG A 13 63.39 9.29 -24.91
N GLN A 14 63.12 8.68 -26.08
CA GLN A 14 63.44 9.30 -27.38
C GLN A 14 62.26 9.73 -28.23
N VAL A 15 61.03 9.74 -27.70
CA VAL A 15 59.84 10.15 -28.47
C VAL A 15 59.32 11.57 -28.12
N LEU A 16 60.11 12.36 -27.42
CA LEU A 16 59.69 13.73 -27.02
C LEU A 16 60.60 14.84 -27.62
N ARG A 17 60.82 14.82 -28.93
CA ARG A 17 61.31 16.03 -29.62
C ARG A 17 60.96 15.96 -31.14
N GLY A 18 60.05 16.80 -31.56
CA GLY A 18 59.82 17.15 -32.98
C GLY A 18 58.36 17.12 -33.35
N THR A 19 57.72 18.20 -33.37
CA THR A 19 57.18 19.04 -34.40
C THR A 19 56.02 19.89 -33.93
N ALA A 20 56.27 21.17 -33.82
CA ALA A 20 55.20 22.17 -33.76
C ALA A 20 54.71 22.35 -35.20
N ALA A 21 53.46 21.99 -35.45
CA ALA A 21 52.70 22.39 -36.65
C ALA A 21 51.41 23.00 -36.19
N VAL A 22 51.24 24.27 -36.50
CA VAL A 22 50.00 25.07 -36.35
C VAL A 22 48.93 24.48 -37.27
N ALA A 23 47.86 23.98 -36.68
CA ALA A 23 46.63 23.69 -37.39
C ALA A 23 45.47 24.27 -36.58
N GLY A 24 44.71 25.18 -37.19
CA GLY A 24 43.60 25.89 -36.58
C GLY A 24 42.52 24.95 -36.02
N ALA A 25 42.27 25.10 -34.74
CA ALA A 25 41.20 24.38 -34.07
C ALA A 25 39.84 24.99 -34.45
N ALA A 26 39.13 24.33 -35.37
CA ALA A 26 37.67 24.47 -35.42
C ALA A 26 37.10 23.93 -34.13
N VAL A 27 36.68 24.82 -33.27
CA VAL A 27 35.97 24.49 -32.03
C VAL A 27 34.58 23.96 -32.45
N PHE A 28 34.51 22.68 -32.76
CA PHE A 28 33.22 22.01 -32.71
C PHE A 28 32.78 21.98 -31.27
N GLY A 29 31.85 22.89 -30.92
CA GLY A 29 31.18 22.87 -29.64
C GLY A 29 30.51 21.50 -29.46
N VAL A 30 31.12 20.64 -28.65
CA VAL A 30 30.46 19.44 -28.15
C VAL A 30 29.22 19.94 -27.42
N PRO A 31 27.99 19.56 -27.84
CA PRO A 31 26.83 19.96 -27.09
C PRO A 31 27.01 19.49 -25.66
N LYS A 32 27.13 20.44 -24.74
CA LYS A 32 27.00 20.14 -23.33
C LYS A 32 25.58 19.59 -23.17
N TYR A 33 25.44 18.28 -23.24
CA TYR A 33 24.26 17.65 -22.66
C TYR A 33 24.25 18.14 -21.22
N ALA A 34 23.35 19.04 -20.92
CA ALA A 34 23.09 19.47 -19.55
C ALA A 34 22.70 18.19 -18.81
N ARG A 35 23.65 17.59 -18.07
CA ARG A 35 23.33 16.55 -17.11
C ARG A 35 22.33 17.21 -16.18
N ALA A 36 21.08 16.78 -16.27
CA ALA A 36 20.08 17.18 -15.30
C ALA A 36 20.72 16.99 -13.91
N GLN A 37 20.83 18.08 -13.18
CA GLN A 37 21.47 18.07 -11.85
C GLN A 37 20.66 17.08 -11.00
N SER A 38 21.31 16.00 -10.54
CA SER A 38 20.64 15.00 -9.68
C SER A 38 20.09 15.69 -8.45
N LYS A 39 18.81 15.57 -8.21
CA LYS A 39 18.14 16.10 -7.01
C LYS A 39 18.43 15.28 -5.75
N GLY A 40 19.01 14.09 -5.94
CA GLY A 40 19.31 13.16 -4.85
C GLY A 40 18.54 11.85 -4.95
N LYS A 41 18.75 11.01 -3.94
CA LYS A 41 18.16 9.67 -3.84
C LYS A 41 17.03 9.66 -2.83
N ILE A 42 15.94 8.98 -3.16
CA ILE A 42 14.79 8.71 -2.28
C ILE A 42 14.70 7.20 -2.10
N VAL A 43 14.64 6.74 -0.85
CA VAL A 43 14.42 5.33 -0.51
C VAL A 43 13.05 5.18 0.14
N ILE A 44 12.13 4.49 -0.53
CA ILE A 44 10.81 4.21 -0.01
C ILE A 44 10.66 2.75 0.42
N GLY A 45 10.30 2.52 1.68
CA GLY A 45 9.84 1.22 2.14
C GLY A 45 8.41 0.95 1.69
N THR A 46 8.17 -0.14 0.96
CA THR A 46 6.87 -0.43 0.36
C THR A 46 6.57 -1.92 0.28
N TRP A 47 5.31 -2.25 0.02
CA TRP A 47 4.93 -3.62 -0.35
C TRP A 47 5.50 -3.96 -1.73
N GLY A 48 5.78 -5.24 -1.94
CA GLY A 48 6.18 -5.75 -3.25
C GLY A 48 5.00 -5.96 -4.21
N GLY A 49 5.26 -6.67 -5.30
CA GLY A 49 4.26 -7.08 -6.27
C GLY A 49 3.65 -5.93 -7.06
N ASP A 50 2.35 -6.00 -7.31
CA ASP A 50 1.65 -5.00 -8.14
C ASP A 50 1.71 -3.59 -7.56
N TYR A 51 1.63 -3.43 -6.23
CA TYR A 51 1.70 -2.09 -5.63
C TYR A 51 3.05 -1.42 -5.95
N ALA A 52 4.15 -2.12 -5.74
CA ALA A 52 5.50 -1.62 -6.07
C ALA A 52 5.64 -1.27 -7.57
N ARG A 53 5.19 -2.16 -8.44
CA ARG A 53 5.18 -1.93 -9.89
C ARG A 53 4.38 -0.69 -10.29
N LEU A 54 3.22 -0.48 -9.64
CA LEU A 54 2.34 0.66 -9.91
C LEU A 54 2.88 1.97 -9.33
N LEU A 55 3.59 1.94 -8.20
CA LEU A 55 4.36 3.11 -7.73
C LEU A 55 5.37 3.54 -8.80
N THR A 56 6.13 2.59 -9.36
CA THR A 56 7.08 2.90 -10.44
C THR A 56 6.39 3.43 -11.67
N LYS A 57 5.32 2.77 -12.14
CA LYS A 57 4.61 3.15 -13.37
C LYS A 57 3.94 4.51 -13.27
N ASN A 58 3.21 4.77 -12.17
CA ASN A 58 2.26 5.87 -12.08
C ASN A 58 2.82 7.11 -11.36
N ILE A 59 3.87 6.94 -10.55
CA ILE A 59 4.44 8.01 -9.71
C ILE A 59 5.93 8.20 -10.00
N GLU A 60 6.74 7.16 -9.76
CA GLU A 60 8.19 7.30 -9.70
C GLU A 60 8.78 7.67 -11.05
N GLN A 61 8.49 6.89 -12.10
CA GLN A 61 9.02 7.15 -13.43
C GLN A 61 8.54 8.47 -14.03
N PRO A 62 7.23 8.78 -14.09
CA PRO A 62 6.74 9.99 -14.74
C PRO A 62 6.96 11.26 -13.92
N LEU A 63 6.92 11.21 -12.60
CA LEU A 63 6.81 12.40 -11.76
C LEU A 63 8.07 12.70 -10.92
N LEU A 64 8.96 11.72 -10.75
CA LEU A 64 10.16 11.87 -9.92
C LEU A 64 11.44 11.61 -10.73
N ILE A 65 11.59 10.42 -11.33
CA ILE A 65 12.80 10.03 -12.06
C ILE A 65 13.00 10.93 -13.28
N SER A 66 11.92 11.23 -14.02
CA SER A 66 11.96 12.18 -15.14
C SER A 66 12.40 13.60 -14.74
N LYS A 67 12.23 13.95 -13.45
CA LYS A 67 12.61 15.25 -12.87
C LYS A 67 13.97 15.24 -12.16
N GLY A 68 14.76 14.14 -12.30
CA GLY A 68 16.12 14.04 -11.78
C GLY A 68 16.28 13.43 -10.39
N TRP A 69 15.24 12.81 -9.83
CA TRP A 69 15.36 12.01 -8.61
C TRP A 69 15.83 10.59 -8.93
N GLU A 70 16.68 10.00 -8.10
CA GLU A 70 16.87 8.56 -8.02
C GLU A 70 15.88 7.99 -7.02
N VAL A 71 15.07 6.99 -7.39
CA VAL A 71 14.11 6.35 -6.48
C VAL A 71 14.46 4.88 -6.32
N VAL A 72 14.54 4.42 -5.08
CA VAL A 72 14.80 3.03 -4.71
C VAL A 72 13.69 2.53 -3.79
N GLN A 73 13.10 1.39 -4.14
CA GLN A 73 12.10 0.71 -3.33
C GLN A 73 12.78 -0.33 -2.43
N ASP A 74 12.59 -0.21 -1.12
CA ASP A 74 12.91 -1.24 -0.12
C ASP A 74 11.63 -2.08 0.11
N GLN A 75 11.51 -3.17 -0.66
CA GLN A 75 10.31 -3.98 -0.68
C GLN A 75 10.35 -5.06 0.41
N ALA A 76 9.39 -4.99 1.33
CA ALA A 76 9.19 -6.01 2.35
C ALA A 76 7.74 -6.00 2.85
N GLY A 77 7.35 -7.05 3.57
CA GLY A 77 6.06 -7.10 4.26
C GLY A 77 5.94 -5.99 5.31
N ASP A 78 4.73 -5.59 5.62
CA ASP A 78 4.44 -4.54 6.59
C ASP A 78 5.06 -4.82 7.99
N PRO A 79 4.93 -6.02 8.58
CA PRO A 79 5.52 -6.29 9.89
C PRO A 79 7.04 -6.11 9.91
N GLN A 80 7.74 -6.57 8.87
CA GLN A 80 9.19 -6.44 8.75
C GLN A 80 9.63 -4.99 8.64
N ARG A 81 8.92 -4.16 7.85
CA ARG A 81 9.20 -2.74 7.69
C ARG A 81 8.97 -1.96 8.98
N ARG A 82 7.88 -2.24 9.73
CA ARG A 82 7.63 -1.65 11.06
C ARG A 82 8.69 -2.05 12.07
N SER A 83 9.05 -3.33 12.14
CA SER A 83 10.14 -3.81 12.99
C SER A 83 11.47 -3.11 12.69
N LYS A 84 11.78 -2.89 11.40
CA LYS A 84 12.97 -2.14 10.97
C LYS A 84 12.94 -0.69 11.44
N MET A 85 11.80 0.02 11.29
CA MET A 85 11.65 1.39 11.80
C MET A 85 11.86 1.48 13.31
N LEU A 86 11.32 0.52 14.08
CA LEU A 86 11.49 0.45 15.53
C LEU A 86 12.95 0.17 15.92
N ALA A 87 13.62 -0.74 15.22
CA ALA A 87 15.04 -1.04 15.44
C ALA A 87 15.94 0.16 15.14
N GLU A 88 15.61 0.92 14.10
CA GLU A 88 16.37 2.11 13.69
C GLU A 88 16.05 3.36 14.54
N LYS A 89 15.09 3.31 15.45
CA LYS A 89 14.60 4.47 16.24
C LYS A 89 15.71 5.32 16.86
N ARG A 90 16.80 4.68 17.31
CA ARG A 90 17.92 5.34 18.01
C ARG A 90 19.09 5.69 17.09
N LEU A 91 19.02 5.34 15.81
CA LEU A 91 20.07 5.69 14.86
C LEU A 91 19.96 7.16 14.47
N PRO A 92 21.06 7.88 14.33
CA PRO A 92 21.05 9.28 13.91
C PRO A 92 20.57 9.42 12.46
N ARG A 93 20.63 8.36 11.67
CA ARG A 93 20.20 8.28 10.28
C ARG A 93 19.62 6.91 9.99
N GLY A 94 18.40 6.87 9.50
CA GLY A 94 17.71 5.66 9.08
C GLY A 94 18.13 5.21 7.68
N THR A 95 17.54 4.13 7.21
CA THR A 95 17.81 3.54 5.89
C THR A 95 16.76 3.91 4.85
N THR A 96 15.61 4.43 5.25
CA THR A 96 14.51 4.83 4.36
C THR A 96 14.07 6.26 4.62
N ASP A 97 13.60 6.92 3.57
CA ASP A 97 13.07 8.29 3.62
C ASP A 97 11.56 8.31 3.85
N LEU A 98 10.87 7.27 3.36
CA LEU A 98 9.42 7.12 3.43
C LEU A 98 9.04 5.67 3.76
N GLN A 99 7.88 5.48 4.36
CA GLN A 99 7.28 4.15 4.57
C GLN A 99 5.81 4.14 4.17
N GLY A 100 5.44 3.20 3.30
CA GLY A 100 4.05 2.91 2.97
C GLY A 100 3.41 2.05 4.07
N LEU A 101 2.34 2.52 4.70
CA LEU A 101 1.66 1.84 5.82
C LEU A 101 0.14 1.96 5.68
N SER A 102 -0.61 1.03 6.29
CA SER A 102 -2.03 1.22 6.52
C SER A 102 -2.28 2.30 7.59
N ALA A 103 -3.47 2.90 7.63
CA ALA A 103 -3.79 3.95 8.60
C ALA A 103 -3.55 3.51 10.05
N LEU A 104 -3.96 2.30 10.42
CA LEU A 104 -3.67 1.73 11.74
C LEU A 104 -2.16 1.65 12.01
N ASN A 105 -1.39 1.18 11.05
CA ASN A 105 0.06 1.04 11.22
C ASN A 105 0.79 2.40 11.19
N MET A 106 0.26 3.39 10.49
CA MET A 106 0.72 4.79 10.60
C MET A 106 0.51 5.30 12.04
N TYR A 107 -0.66 5.04 12.62
CA TYR A 107 -0.94 5.39 14.02
C TYR A 107 0.02 4.68 14.99
N GLN A 108 0.21 3.37 14.85
CA GLN A 108 1.13 2.59 15.70
C GLN A 108 2.57 3.13 15.65
N MET A 109 3.05 3.51 14.48
CA MET A 109 4.40 4.08 14.33
C MET A 109 4.48 5.51 14.88
N HIS A 110 3.38 6.26 14.82
CA HIS A 110 3.27 7.56 15.48
C HIS A 110 3.32 7.42 16.99
N ASP A 111 2.52 6.57 17.56
CA ASP A 111 2.45 6.27 19.01
C ASP A 111 3.81 5.75 19.52
N ALA A 112 4.47 4.89 18.78
CA ALA A 112 5.85 4.45 19.07
C ALA A 112 6.90 5.57 18.95
N GLY A 113 6.54 6.74 18.44
CA GLY A 113 7.41 7.91 18.34
C GLY A 113 8.55 7.78 17.32
N VAL A 114 8.34 7.01 16.23
CA VAL A 114 9.38 6.76 15.18
C VAL A 114 9.19 7.55 13.91
N ILE A 115 8.07 8.27 13.74
CA ILE A 115 7.78 9.09 12.56
C ILE A 115 7.63 10.56 12.91
N ASP A 116 7.87 11.41 11.91
CA ASP A 116 7.71 12.86 12.03
C ASP A 116 6.27 13.29 11.79
N PRO A 117 5.85 14.45 12.31
CA PRO A 117 4.68 15.15 11.82
C PRO A 117 4.84 15.51 10.33
N ILE A 118 3.71 15.51 9.62
CA ILE A 118 3.70 15.91 8.20
C ILE A 118 3.73 17.42 8.06
N ASP A 119 4.71 17.93 7.32
CA ASP A 119 4.78 19.33 6.93
C ASP A 119 3.98 19.59 5.64
N TYR A 120 2.68 19.78 5.81
CA TYR A 120 1.77 20.01 4.69
C TYR A 120 2.10 21.27 3.86
N ALA A 121 2.85 22.23 4.39
CA ALA A 121 3.28 23.41 3.65
C ALA A 121 4.29 23.07 2.55
N LYS A 122 4.98 21.93 2.67
CA LYS A 122 5.93 21.41 1.67
C LYS A 122 5.29 20.50 0.62
N ILE A 123 3.98 20.31 0.66
CA ILE A 123 3.22 19.39 -0.20
C ILE A 123 2.12 20.18 -0.93
N PRO A 124 2.41 20.86 -2.04
CA PRO A 124 1.46 21.71 -2.78
C PRO A 124 0.15 21.00 -3.15
N ASN A 125 0.20 19.73 -3.54
CA ASN A 125 -0.98 18.94 -3.91
C ASN A 125 -1.87 18.58 -2.72
N ALA A 126 -1.38 18.68 -1.49
CA ALA A 126 -2.19 18.43 -0.27
C ALA A 126 -3.35 19.42 -0.08
N LYS A 127 -3.41 20.53 -0.83
CA LYS A 127 -4.58 21.41 -0.87
C LYS A 127 -5.85 20.71 -1.35
N ASN A 128 -5.70 19.70 -2.21
CA ASN A 128 -6.79 18.91 -2.76
C ASN A 128 -7.02 17.58 -2.00
N LEU A 129 -6.18 17.25 -1.01
CA LEU A 129 -6.34 16.05 -0.22
C LEU A 129 -7.60 16.14 0.66
N MET A 130 -8.41 15.08 0.64
CA MET A 130 -9.62 14.97 1.47
C MET A 130 -9.26 15.18 2.95
N PRO A 131 -10.05 15.93 3.73
CA PRO A 131 -9.76 16.18 5.15
C PRO A 131 -9.53 14.89 5.97
N SER A 132 -10.32 13.85 5.72
CA SER A 132 -10.20 12.53 6.38
C SER A 132 -8.93 11.78 6.03
N MET A 133 -8.19 12.20 4.99
CA MET A 133 -6.92 11.58 4.54
C MET A 133 -5.68 12.36 5.01
N LYS A 134 -5.90 13.48 5.73
CA LYS A 134 -4.85 14.32 6.34
C LYS A 134 -4.61 13.90 7.78
N TYR A 135 -3.66 12.99 7.99
CA TYR A 135 -3.23 12.64 9.35
C TYR A 135 -2.13 13.60 9.80
N PRO A 136 -2.05 13.95 11.09
CA PRO A 136 -0.92 14.77 11.60
C PRO A 136 0.45 14.13 11.35
N TYR A 137 0.47 12.80 11.19
CA TYR A 137 1.66 11.95 11.11
C TYR A 137 1.78 11.15 9.81
N GLY A 138 0.85 11.32 8.87
CA GLY A 138 0.84 10.56 7.62
C GLY A 138 -0.09 11.15 6.58
N VAL A 139 0.02 10.68 5.35
CA VAL A 139 -0.79 11.14 4.21
C VAL A 139 -1.44 9.95 3.54
N GLY A 140 -2.78 9.94 3.43
CA GLY A 140 -3.52 8.91 2.71
C GLY A 140 -3.22 8.95 1.22
N HIS A 141 -2.91 7.79 0.64
CA HIS A 141 -2.64 7.62 -0.80
C HIS A 141 -3.84 7.06 -1.55
N ILE A 142 -4.37 5.96 -1.06
CA ILE A 142 -5.50 5.24 -1.64
C ILE A 142 -6.44 4.80 -0.54
N TYR A 143 -7.74 4.70 -0.87
CA TYR A 143 -8.69 4.14 0.07
C TYR A 143 -9.66 3.16 -0.59
N SER A 144 -10.27 2.31 0.22
CA SER A 144 -11.32 1.37 -0.11
C SER A 144 -12.15 1.09 1.14
N GLY A 145 -13.08 0.15 1.06
CA GLY A 145 -13.88 -0.28 2.21
C GLY A 145 -14.00 -1.79 2.27
N LYS A 146 -14.24 -2.30 3.48
CA LYS A 146 -14.48 -3.70 3.75
C LYS A 146 -15.95 -4.01 3.48
N VAL A 147 -16.22 -4.58 2.33
CA VAL A 147 -17.59 -4.92 1.87
C VAL A 147 -17.90 -6.39 2.10
N ALA A 148 -19.17 -6.75 2.15
CA ALA A 148 -19.58 -8.13 1.98
C ALA A 148 -19.27 -8.56 0.56
N VAL A 149 -18.57 -9.69 0.39
CA VAL A 149 -18.31 -10.35 -0.89
C VAL A 149 -19.04 -11.66 -0.92
N PHE A 150 -19.70 -11.97 -2.03
CA PHE A 150 -20.49 -13.19 -2.13
C PHE A 150 -20.54 -13.73 -3.56
N ASN A 151 -20.75 -15.04 -3.66
CA ASN A 151 -21.13 -15.75 -4.88
C ASN A 151 -22.60 -16.14 -4.73
N GLU A 152 -23.48 -15.47 -5.46
CA GLU A 152 -24.93 -15.63 -5.35
C GLU A 152 -25.37 -17.06 -5.62
N LYS A 153 -24.72 -17.77 -6.57
CA LYS A 153 -25.00 -19.17 -6.90
C LYS A 153 -24.76 -20.10 -5.71
N VAL A 154 -23.71 -19.86 -4.92
CA VAL A 154 -23.34 -20.67 -3.77
C VAL A 154 -24.16 -20.30 -2.54
N LEU A 155 -24.37 -19.00 -2.33
CA LEU A 155 -25.05 -18.49 -1.16
C LEU A 155 -26.58 -18.62 -1.25
N GLY A 156 -27.15 -18.41 -2.43
CA GLY A 156 -28.59 -18.45 -2.68
C GLY A 156 -29.29 -17.09 -2.47
N GLY A 157 -28.51 -15.99 -2.42
CA GLY A 157 -29.01 -14.63 -2.30
C GLY A 157 -27.91 -13.64 -1.89
N ALA A 158 -28.20 -12.34 -1.94
CA ALA A 158 -27.25 -11.30 -1.56
C ALA A 158 -27.39 -10.95 -0.06
N PRO A 159 -26.28 -10.90 0.72
CA PRO A 159 -26.29 -10.34 2.06
C PRO A 159 -26.54 -8.84 2.00
N LYS A 160 -27.01 -8.22 3.10
CA LYS A 160 -27.23 -6.76 3.21
C LYS A 160 -26.37 -6.12 4.29
N SER A 161 -25.81 -6.93 5.17
CA SER A 161 -25.20 -6.51 6.42
C SER A 161 -24.02 -7.42 6.78
N TYR A 162 -23.15 -6.97 7.69
CA TYR A 162 -22.18 -7.85 8.32
C TYR A 162 -22.87 -8.97 9.11
N LYS A 163 -24.03 -8.68 9.70
CA LYS A 163 -24.83 -9.68 10.39
C LYS A 163 -25.28 -10.80 9.45
N ASP A 164 -25.65 -10.48 8.22
CA ASP A 164 -26.00 -11.50 7.24
C ASP A 164 -24.77 -12.31 6.82
N VAL A 165 -23.58 -11.67 6.71
CA VAL A 165 -22.32 -12.36 6.38
C VAL A 165 -21.93 -13.35 7.48
N PHE A 166 -21.98 -12.93 8.75
CA PHE A 166 -21.56 -13.75 9.89
C PHE A 166 -22.71 -14.55 10.50
N ASP A 167 -23.74 -14.92 9.70
CA ASP A 167 -24.76 -15.85 10.19
C ASP A 167 -24.19 -17.28 10.28
N PRO A 168 -24.17 -17.91 11.47
CA PRO A 168 -23.67 -19.27 11.65
C PRO A 168 -24.39 -20.31 10.75
N LYS A 169 -25.58 -20.00 10.24
CA LYS A 169 -26.30 -20.88 9.30
C LYS A 169 -25.55 -21.10 7.98
N HIS A 170 -24.61 -20.24 7.62
CA HIS A 170 -23.79 -20.45 6.43
C HIS A 170 -22.88 -21.66 6.55
N GLY A 171 -22.47 -22.02 7.78
CA GLY A 171 -21.59 -23.15 8.00
C GLY A 171 -20.29 -23.03 7.19
N ASN A 172 -19.98 -24.05 6.41
CA ASN A 172 -18.79 -24.08 5.56
C ASN A 172 -18.86 -23.13 4.33
N LYS A 173 -20.00 -22.48 4.10
CA LYS A 173 -20.13 -21.45 3.05
C LYS A 173 -19.58 -20.09 3.48
N LEU A 174 -19.19 -19.90 4.74
CA LEU A 174 -18.54 -18.69 5.23
C LEU A 174 -17.02 -18.82 5.15
N GLY A 175 -16.35 -17.89 4.44
CA GLY A 175 -14.91 -17.71 4.41
C GLY A 175 -14.47 -16.56 5.31
N ILE A 176 -13.47 -16.82 6.15
CA ILE A 176 -12.82 -15.84 7.04
C ILE A 176 -11.37 -15.68 6.61
N ILE A 177 -10.87 -14.44 6.60
CA ILE A 177 -9.49 -14.17 6.18
C ILE A 177 -8.59 -13.87 7.38
N ASP A 178 -7.49 -14.63 7.51
CA ASP A 178 -6.57 -14.59 8.65
C ASP A 178 -5.79 -13.28 8.75
N ILE A 179 -5.10 -12.89 7.68
CA ILE A 179 -4.21 -11.71 7.69
C ILE A 179 -4.93 -10.37 7.92
N GLN A 180 -6.25 -10.37 7.93
CA GLN A 180 -7.08 -9.19 8.16
C GLN A 180 -7.93 -9.33 9.44
N TYR A 181 -7.42 -10.08 10.43
CA TYR A 181 -8.14 -10.43 11.65
C TYR A 181 -8.74 -9.23 12.38
N GLN A 182 -8.03 -8.11 12.47
CA GLN A 182 -8.50 -6.89 13.13
C GLN A 182 -9.80 -6.37 12.52
N TYR A 183 -9.86 -6.28 11.19
CA TYR A 183 -11.05 -5.87 10.47
C TYR A 183 -12.18 -6.89 10.59
N THR A 184 -11.86 -8.18 10.60
CA THR A 184 -12.85 -9.25 10.77
C THR A 184 -13.46 -9.20 12.18
N LEU A 185 -12.64 -8.99 13.22
CA LEU A 185 -13.12 -8.81 14.59
C LEU A 185 -14.08 -7.63 14.72
N VAL A 186 -13.70 -6.47 14.15
CA VAL A 186 -14.58 -5.28 14.21
C VAL A 186 -15.86 -5.48 13.40
N ALA A 187 -15.77 -6.05 12.19
CA ALA A 187 -16.96 -6.34 11.38
C ALA A 187 -17.93 -7.29 12.11
N ALA A 188 -17.40 -8.35 12.73
CA ALA A 188 -18.20 -9.28 13.53
C ALA A 188 -18.77 -8.61 14.80
N ALA A 189 -18.01 -7.69 15.42
CA ALA A 189 -18.52 -6.92 16.56
C ALA A 189 -19.72 -6.05 16.15
N LEU A 190 -19.60 -5.30 15.06
CA LEU A 190 -20.72 -4.50 14.51
C LEU A 190 -21.93 -5.39 14.20
N ALA A 191 -21.70 -6.55 13.55
CA ALA A 191 -22.74 -7.54 13.27
C ALA A 191 -23.50 -8.03 14.52
N ALA A 192 -22.80 -8.13 15.65
CA ALA A 192 -23.32 -8.65 16.92
C ALA A 192 -23.79 -7.54 17.89
N GLY A 193 -23.91 -6.28 17.43
CA GLY A 193 -24.32 -5.15 18.28
C GLY A 193 -23.23 -4.61 19.20
N GLY A 194 -21.95 -4.95 18.95
CA GLY A 194 -20.79 -4.35 19.58
C GLY A 194 -20.36 -3.03 18.92
N SER A 195 -19.08 -2.70 19.01
CA SER A 195 -18.52 -1.47 18.44
C SER A 195 -17.04 -1.64 18.11
N THR A 196 -16.40 -0.60 17.60
CA THR A 196 -14.94 -0.55 17.33
C THR A 196 -14.09 -0.65 18.60
N LYS A 197 -14.69 -0.51 19.81
CA LYS A 197 -14.06 -0.65 21.14
C LYS A 197 -14.62 -1.82 21.96
N ASN A 198 -15.73 -2.41 21.55
CA ASN A 198 -16.33 -3.55 22.23
C ASN A 198 -16.38 -4.73 21.27
N LEU A 199 -15.31 -5.52 21.22
CA LEU A 199 -15.15 -6.63 20.28
C LEU A 199 -15.67 -7.97 20.83
N ALA A 200 -15.98 -8.06 22.13
CA ALA A 200 -16.43 -9.31 22.77
C ALA A 200 -17.66 -9.96 22.10
N PRO A 201 -18.72 -9.20 21.69
CA PRO A 201 -19.83 -9.80 20.97
C PRO A 201 -19.40 -10.42 19.62
N GLY A 202 -18.48 -9.77 18.90
CA GLY A 202 -17.92 -10.27 17.64
C GLY A 202 -17.07 -11.51 17.81
N GLN A 203 -16.25 -11.56 18.85
CA GLN A 203 -15.46 -12.74 19.21
C GLN A 203 -16.37 -13.96 19.42
N LYS A 204 -17.45 -13.79 20.20
CA LYS A 204 -18.43 -14.84 20.44
C LYS A 204 -19.09 -15.30 19.12
N LEU A 205 -19.53 -14.37 18.27
CA LEU A 205 -20.14 -14.67 16.99
C LEU A 205 -19.18 -15.44 16.05
N LEU A 206 -17.90 -15.06 16.02
CA LEU A 206 -16.89 -15.76 15.20
C LEU A 206 -16.66 -17.19 15.68
N LEU A 207 -16.67 -17.44 16.99
CA LEU A 207 -16.58 -18.81 17.54
C LEU A 207 -17.82 -19.65 17.16
N GLU A 208 -19.02 -19.05 17.16
CA GLU A 208 -20.24 -19.72 16.69
C GLU A 208 -20.13 -20.05 15.19
N CYS A 209 -19.65 -19.13 14.35
CA CYS A 209 -19.38 -19.38 12.94
C CYS A 209 -18.33 -20.50 12.72
N LYS A 210 -17.24 -20.46 13.48
CA LYS A 210 -16.21 -21.50 13.42
C LYS A 210 -16.77 -22.89 13.78
N LYS A 211 -17.53 -22.97 14.87
CA LYS A 211 -18.21 -24.20 15.30
C LYS A 211 -19.20 -24.71 14.27
N ALA A 212 -19.85 -23.81 13.52
CA ALA A 212 -20.75 -24.15 12.42
C ALA A 212 -20.02 -24.60 11.15
N GLY A 213 -18.68 -24.47 11.07
CA GLY A 213 -17.88 -24.93 9.95
C GLY A 213 -17.27 -23.84 9.06
N ALA A 214 -17.29 -22.57 9.48
CA ALA A 214 -16.63 -21.49 8.74
C ALA A 214 -15.15 -21.79 8.48
N ARG A 215 -14.69 -21.47 7.28
CA ARG A 215 -13.32 -21.77 6.81
C ARG A 215 -12.41 -20.55 6.95
N ILE A 216 -11.18 -20.77 7.42
CA ILE A 216 -10.18 -19.70 7.57
C ILE A 216 -9.14 -19.83 6.47
N TYR A 217 -8.93 -18.72 5.73
CA TYR A 217 -7.99 -18.62 4.62
C TYR A 217 -6.80 -17.74 5.01
N PRO A 218 -5.55 -18.20 4.79
CA PRO A 218 -4.36 -17.48 5.30
C PRO A 218 -4.06 -16.17 4.57
N THR A 219 -4.40 -16.08 3.26
CA THR A 219 -4.07 -14.92 2.42
C THR A 219 -5.24 -14.49 1.54
N ASN A 220 -5.15 -13.30 0.95
CA ASN A 220 -6.13 -12.81 -0.03
C ASN A 220 -6.22 -13.76 -1.24
N GLU A 221 -5.09 -14.30 -1.66
CA GLU A 221 -4.98 -15.18 -2.82
C GLU A 221 -5.64 -16.55 -2.53
N ALA A 222 -5.40 -17.12 -1.35
CA ALA A 222 -6.07 -18.34 -0.91
C ALA A 222 -7.59 -18.15 -0.79
N PHE A 223 -8.02 -17.01 -0.25
CA PHE A 223 -9.45 -16.64 -0.17
C PHE A 223 -10.07 -16.53 -1.57
N ALA A 224 -9.39 -15.86 -2.53
CA ALA A 224 -9.85 -15.75 -3.90
C ALA A 224 -9.97 -17.12 -4.60
N GLN A 225 -9.00 -18.03 -4.38
CA GLN A 225 -9.05 -19.37 -4.92
C GLN A 225 -10.22 -20.19 -4.35
N GLY A 226 -10.47 -20.06 -3.04
CA GLY A 226 -11.63 -20.71 -2.42
C GLY A 226 -12.96 -20.22 -3.01
N LEU A 227 -13.12 -18.91 -3.25
CA LEU A 227 -14.30 -18.35 -3.94
C LEU A 227 -14.41 -18.86 -5.37
N LYS A 228 -13.31 -18.90 -6.12
CA LYS A 228 -13.25 -19.40 -7.49
C LYS A 228 -13.61 -20.87 -7.58
N ALA A 229 -13.18 -21.67 -6.60
CA ALA A 229 -13.46 -23.09 -6.51
C ALA A 229 -14.85 -23.40 -5.90
N GLU A 230 -15.64 -22.36 -5.59
CA GLU A 230 -16.94 -22.49 -4.94
C GLU A 230 -16.88 -23.24 -3.58
N GLU A 231 -15.71 -23.21 -2.90
CA GLU A 231 -15.54 -23.83 -1.58
C GLU A 231 -16.35 -23.12 -0.49
N PHE A 232 -16.59 -21.83 -0.66
CA PHE A 232 -17.48 -21.02 0.16
C PHE A 232 -18.13 -19.94 -0.70
N GLY A 233 -19.16 -19.30 -0.17
CA GLY A 233 -19.99 -18.37 -0.95
C GLY A 233 -20.10 -16.97 -0.38
N VAL A 234 -19.61 -16.70 0.84
CA VAL A 234 -19.73 -15.39 1.50
C VAL A 234 -18.56 -15.10 2.42
N GLY A 235 -18.21 -13.83 2.56
CA GLY A 235 -17.23 -13.30 3.49
C GLY A 235 -17.10 -11.81 3.37
N ILE A 236 -16.02 -11.24 3.88
CA ILE A 236 -15.74 -9.80 3.76
C ILE A 236 -14.38 -9.57 3.09
N MET A 237 -14.32 -8.57 2.20
CA MET A 237 -13.10 -8.22 1.48
C MET A 237 -13.06 -6.73 1.14
N TRP A 238 -11.90 -6.22 0.78
CA TRP A 238 -11.76 -4.87 0.22
C TRP A 238 -12.50 -4.76 -1.11
N LYS A 239 -13.34 -3.75 -1.28
CA LYS A 239 -14.08 -3.54 -2.54
C LYS A 239 -13.15 -3.53 -3.75
N ALA A 240 -12.00 -2.89 -3.65
CA ALA A 240 -10.97 -2.89 -4.69
C ALA A 240 -10.52 -4.31 -5.11
N ARG A 241 -10.34 -5.22 -4.13
CA ARG A 241 -10.00 -6.62 -4.42
C ARG A 241 -11.14 -7.38 -5.09
N VAL A 242 -12.38 -7.12 -4.67
CA VAL A 242 -13.56 -7.73 -5.34
C VAL A 242 -13.62 -7.34 -6.81
N VAL A 243 -13.40 -6.05 -7.12
CA VAL A 243 -13.34 -5.57 -8.52
C VAL A 243 -12.22 -6.25 -9.32
N GLN A 244 -11.04 -6.43 -8.72
CA GLN A 244 -9.94 -7.16 -9.37
C GLN A 244 -10.32 -8.63 -9.65
N TRP A 245 -11.01 -9.29 -8.71
CA TRP A 245 -11.46 -10.67 -8.87
C TRP A 245 -12.54 -10.81 -9.94
N GLN A 246 -13.47 -9.86 -10.01
CA GLN A 246 -14.45 -9.80 -11.10
C GLN A 246 -13.75 -9.66 -12.47
N ASN A 247 -12.74 -8.78 -12.57
CA ASN A 247 -11.93 -8.63 -13.79
C ASN A 247 -11.17 -9.91 -14.16
N ALA A 248 -10.79 -10.73 -13.16
CA ALA A 248 -10.16 -12.03 -13.35
C ALA A 248 -11.18 -13.18 -13.60
N GLY A 249 -12.47 -12.86 -13.76
CA GLY A 249 -13.52 -13.81 -14.05
C GLY A 249 -13.98 -14.66 -12.85
N ILE A 250 -13.69 -14.24 -11.63
CA ILE A 250 -14.26 -14.87 -10.42
C ILE A 250 -15.70 -14.37 -10.26
N PRO A 251 -16.70 -15.28 -10.17
CA PRO A 251 -18.13 -14.91 -10.13
C PRO A 251 -18.53 -14.42 -8.74
N VAL A 252 -18.12 -13.22 -8.38
CA VAL A 252 -18.42 -12.59 -7.08
C VAL A 252 -19.03 -11.22 -7.26
N GLU A 253 -19.90 -10.87 -6.33
CA GLU A 253 -20.52 -9.57 -6.16
C GLU A 253 -20.13 -8.97 -4.81
N SER A 254 -20.39 -7.68 -4.62
CA SER A 254 -20.20 -7.04 -3.32
C SER A 254 -21.24 -5.98 -3.02
N ILE A 255 -21.54 -5.83 -1.74
CA ILE A 255 -22.39 -4.76 -1.22
C ILE A 255 -21.72 -4.06 -0.03
N ALA A 256 -22.02 -2.78 0.15
CA ALA A 256 -21.71 -2.07 1.38
C ALA A 256 -22.66 -2.53 2.49
N PRO A 257 -22.16 -2.97 3.66
CA PRO A 257 -23.01 -3.46 4.75
C PRO A 257 -23.74 -2.31 5.45
N THR A 258 -24.96 -2.59 5.92
CA THR A 258 -25.83 -1.60 6.57
C THR A 258 -25.31 -1.08 7.91
N GLU A 259 -24.42 -1.80 8.59
CA GLU A 259 -23.78 -1.34 9.82
C GLU A 259 -22.69 -0.26 9.57
N GLY A 260 -22.42 0.07 8.32
CA GLY A 260 -21.34 0.92 7.88
C GLY A 260 -20.12 0.13 7.39
N THR A 261 -19.55 0.61 6.31
CA THR A 261 -18.36 -0.04 5.70
C THR A 261 -17.09 0.32 6.46
N LEU A 262 -16.33 -0.66 6.93
CA LEU A 262 -15.03 -0.39 7.55
C LEU A 262 -14.05 0.18 6.53
N ALA A 263 -13.57 1.38 6.81
CA ALA A 263 -12.65 2.10 5.93
C ALA A 263 -11.27 1.45 5.90
N TYR A 264 -10.67 1.38 4.72
CA TYR A 264 -9.27 1.04 4.53
C TYR A 264 -8.55 2.19 3.86
N VAL A 265 -7.50 2.67 4.50
CA VAL A 265 -6.61 3.68 3.95
C VAL A 265 -5.19 3.14 3.98
N SER A 266 -4.48 3.32 2.88
CA SER A 266 -3.03 3.13 2.80
C SER A 266 -2.39 4.46 2.44
N GLY A 267 -1.24 4.74 3.03
CA GLY A 267 -0.59 6.04 2.86
C GLY A 267 0.91 5.99 3.14
N LEU A 268 1.51 7.16 3.26
CA LEU A 268 2.93 7.34 3.51
C LEU A 268 3.19 8.10 4.81
N VAL A 269 4.24 7.69 5.49
CA VAL A 269 4.83 8.37 6.66
C VAL A 269 6.29 8.67 6.42
N VAL A 270 6.83 9.63 7.17
CA VAL A 270 8.25 10.03 7.12
C VAL A 270 8.92 9.63 8.44
N PRO A 271 9.90 8.70 8.44
CA PRO A 271 10.67 8.38 9.64
C PRO A 271 11.38 9.62 10.21
N LYS A 272 11.47 9.73 11.53
CA LYS A 272 12.16 10.87 12.21
C LYS A 272 13.61 11.03 11.75
N ASN A 273 14.28 9.93 11.50
CA ASN A 273 15.67 9.85 11.07
C ASN A 273 15.84 9.63 9.56
N ALA A 274 14.83 9.98 8.77
CA ALA A 274 14.86 9.91 7.31
C ALA A 274 16.06 10.67 6.75
N PRO A 275 16.91 10.03 5.92
CA PRO A 275 18.13 10.63 5.36
C PRO A 275 17.86 11.82 4.43
N ASN A 276 16.73 11.83 3.71
CA ASN A 276 16.35 12.83 2.72
C ASN A 276 14.89 13.26 2.86
N LYS A 277 14.60 14.13 3.83
CA LYS A 277 13.24 14.64 4.07
C LYS A 277 12.69 15.46 2.90
N GLU A 278 13.53 16.21 2.19
CA GLU A 278 13.09 16.95 1.00
C GLU A 278 12.62 16.00 -0.11
N GLY A 279 13.32 14.88 -0.30
CA GLY A 279 12.87 13.80 -1.18
C GLY A 279 11.55 13.18 -0.72
N SER A 280 11.35 13.05 0.59
CA SER A 280 10.09 12.55 1.16
C SER A 280 8.91 13.44 0.79
N TRP A 281 9.05 14.75 0.96
CA TRP A 281 7.98 15.70 0.61
C TRP A 281 7.71 15.71 -0.90
N ALA A 282 8.76 15.66 -1.72
CA ALA A 282 8.62 15.56 -3.18
C ALA A 282 7.90 14.27 -3.62
N TYR A 283 8.16 13.15 -2.95
CA TYR A 283 7.48 11.88 -3.25
C TYR A 283 5.99 11.94 -2.86
N ILE A 284 5.68 12.44 -1.67
CA ILE A 284 4.29 12.60 -1.22
C ILE A 284 3.53 13.55 -2.14
N ASP A 285 4.14 14.66 -2.55
CA ASP A 285 3.51 15.60 -3.48
C ASP A 285 3.21 14.94 -4.84
N ALA A 286 4.18 14.19 -5.40
CA ALA A 286 4.00 13.43 -6.63
C ALA A 286 2.91 12.35 -6.50
N MET A 287 2.81 11.69 -5.35
CA MET A 287 1.77 10.70 -5.05
C MET A 287 0.36 11.32 -5.07
N LEU A 288 0.23 12.58 -4.70
CA LEU A 288 -1.04 13.32 -4.67
C LEU A 288 -1.38 14.02 -6.00
N GLU A 289 -0.55 13.86 -7.03
CA GLU A 289 -0.90 14.35 -8.38
C GLU A 289 -2.19 13.66 -8.87
N PRO A 290 -3.19 14.43 -9.40
CA PRO A 290 -4.44 13.83 -9.88
C PRO A 290 -4.24 12.70 -10.86
N SER A 291 -3.31 12.86 -11.81
CA SER A 291 -2.98 11.82 -12.82
C SER A 291 -2.46 10.53 -12.18
N ALA A 292 -1.63 10.61 -11.15
CA ALA A 292 -1.15 9.43 -10.43
C ALA A 292 -2.29 8.72 -9.70
N GLN A 293 -3.16 9.48 -9.05
CA GLN A 293 -4.34 8.98 -8.33
C GLN A 293 -5.35 8.30 -9.28
N GLU A 294 -5.61 8.91 -10.44
CA GLU A 294 -6.48 8.37 -11.47
C GLU A 294 -5.94 7.05 -12.04
N LEU A 295 -4.63 6.97 -12.30
CA LEU A 295 -3.99 5.75 -12.78
C LEU A 295 -4.03 4.62 -11.73
N PHE A 296 -3.87 4.94 -10.43
CA PHE A 296 -4.05 3.94 -9.38
C PHE A 296 -5.49 3.43 -9.29
N ALA A 297 -6.49 4.30 -9.50
CA ALA A 297 -7.89 3.89 -9.56
C ALA A 297 -8.15 2.91 -10.74
N ILE A 298 -7.58 3.19 -11.91
CA ILE A 298 -7.69 2.36 -13.09
C ILE A 298 -6.99 1.01 -12.92
N ASP A 299 -5.72 1.06 -12.48
CA ASP A 299 -4.86 -0.12 -12.43
C ASP A 299 -5.15 -1.04 -11.25
N MET A 300 -5.62 -0.50 -10.12
CA MET A 300 -5.73 -1.24 -8.86
C MET A 300 -7.12 -1.23 -8.22
N GLY A 301 -8.04 -0.39 -8.72
CA GLY A 301 -9.41 -0.32 -8.23
C GLY A 301 -9.57 0.34 -6.86
N TYR A 302 -8.58 1.09 -6.38
CA TYR A 302 -8.69 1.90 -5.17
C TYR A 302 -9.14 3.31 -5.49
N ASN A 303 -9.86 3.93 -4.55
CA ASN A 303 -10.34 5.28 -4.72
C ASN A 303 -9.21 6.30 -4.51
N PRO A 304 -9.20 7.40 -5.29
CA PRO A 304 -8.32 8.55 -5.07
C PRO A 304 -8.62 9.23 -3.74
N THR A 305 -7.56 9.75 -3.10
CA THR A 305 -7.68 10.54 -1.87
C THR A 305 -7.72 12.05 -2.11
N VAL A 306 -7.58 12.48 -3.36
CA VAL A 306 -7.64 13.90 -3.75
C VAL A 306 -8.95 14.22 -4.46
N THR A 307 -9.51 15.39 -4.17
CA THR A 307 -10.85 15.83 -4.66
C THR A 307 -10.85 16.26 -6.12
N ASN A 308 -9.69 16.50 -6.72
CA ASN A 308 -9.54 16.93 -8.11
C ASN A 308 -9.16 15.80 -9.08
N ALA A 309 -9.06 14.56 -8.63
CA ALA A 309 -8.92 13.39 -9.49
C ALA A 309 -10.24 13.08 -10.20
N LYS A 310 -10.16 12.67 -11.47
CA LYS A 310 -11.32 12.35 -12.31
C LYS A 310 -11.35 10.86 -12.61
N VAL A 311 -12.22 10.15 -11.93
CA VAL A 311 -12.48 8.73 -12.20
C VAL A 311 -13.64 8.61 -13.18
N ALA A 312 -13.47 7.82 -14.25
CA ALA A 312 -14.53 7.58 -15.22
C ALA A 312 -15.80 7.03 -14.54
N PRO A 313 -17.02 7.48 -14.93
CA PRO A 313 -18.26 7.11 -14.26
C PRO A 313 -18.46 5.61 -14.07
N ASP A 314 -18.16 4.80 -15.09
CA ASP A 314 -18.29 3.34 -15.03
C ASP A 314 -17.32 2.71 -14.05
N LEU A 315 -16.08 3.20 -14.01
CA LEU A 315 -15.11 2.75 -13.02
C LEU A 315 -15.54 3.18 -11.62
N ASN A 316 -15.94 4.44 -11.45
CA ASN A 316 -16.38 4.96 -10.16
C ASN A 316 -17.60 4.19 -9.61
N LYS A 317 -18.53 3.78 -10.45
CA LYS A 317 -19.65 2.92 -10.04
C LYS A 317 -19.19 1.59 -9.45
N ARG A 318 -18.09 1.05 -9.94
CA ARG A 318 -17.55 -0.25 -9.50
C ARG A 318 -16.68 -0.13 -8.25
N ILE A 319 -15.80 0.86 -8.18
CA ILE A 319 -14.82 1.01 -7.09
C ILE A 319 -15.28 2.00 -6.00
N GLY A 320 -16.07 3.01 -6.37
CA GLY A 320 -16.50 4.09 -5.51
C GLY A 320 -17.57 3.68 -4.51
N PHE A 321 -17.92 4.65 -3.69
CA PHE A 321 -19.00 4.59 -2.72
C PHE A 321 -19.96 5.74 -2.99
N THR A 322 -21.27 5.53 -2.76
CA THR A 322 -22.26 6.59 -2.81
C THR A 322 -22.01 7.60 -1.69
N PRO A 323 -22.52 8.85 -1.79
CA PRO A 323 -22.40 9.81 -0.70
C PRO A 323 -22.84 9.27 0.65
N ALA A 324 -23.96 8.56 0.71
CA ALA A 324 -24.47 7.95 1.94
C ALA A 324 -23.52 6.85 2.49
N GLU A 325 -22.93 6.02 1.62
CA GLU A 325 -21.95 5.02 2.02
C GLU A 325 -20.65 5.68 2.52
N ILE A 326 -20.23 6.81 1.93
CA ILE A 326 -19.06 7.58 2.40
C ILE A 326 -19.32 8.16 3.80
N GLU A 327 -20.52 8.71 4.05
CA GLU A 327 -20.92 9.22 5.37
C GLU A 327 -21.01 8.11 6.42
N SER A 328 -21.30 6.88 6.01
CA SER A 328 -21.40 5.70 6.87
C SER A 328 -20.09 4.93 7.01
N LEU A 329 -18.96 5.41 6.45
CA LEU A 329 -17.67 4.76 6.65
C LEU A 329 -17.30 4.75 8.13
N VAL A 330 -16.84 3.59 8.58
CA VAL A 330 -16.42 3.37 9.97
C VAL A 330 -14.93 3.16 10.01
N ASP A 331 -14.21 4.01 10.73
CA ASP A 331 -12.79 3.78 11.04
C ASP A 331 -12.63 2.80 12.20
N LEU A 332 -11.53 2.04 12.16
CA LEU A 332 -11.08 1.33 13.36
C LEU A 332 -10.74 2.34 14.45
N ASP A 333 -10.98 2.02 15.71
CA ASP A 333 -10.39 2.77 16.81
C ASP A 333 -8.90 2.42 16.92
N TYR A 334 -8.06 3.25 16.32
CA TYR A 334 -6.62 2.95 16.20
C TYR A 334 -5.93 2.85 17.57
N ALA A 335 -6.36 3.65 18.56
CA ALA A 335 -5.81 3.60 19.91
C ALA A 335 -6.18 2.27 20.56
N TYR A 336 -7.47 1.94 20.57
CA TYR A 336 -7.94 0.67 21.13
C TYR A 336 -7.29 -0.54 20.45
N MET A 337 -7.21 -0.54 19.12
CA MET A 337 -6.59 -1.64 18.37
C MET A 337 -5.09 -1.76 18.66
N THR A 338 -4.41 -0.64 18.88
CA THR A 338 -2.97 -0.64 19.23
C THR A 338 -2.72 -1.17 20.63
N GLU A 339 -3.50 -0.72 21.61
CA GLU A 339 -3.39 -1.14 23.00
C GLU A 339 -3.71 -2.63 23.18
N ASN A 340 -4.63 -3.16 22.38
CA ASN A 340 -5.14 -4.53 22.53
C ASN A 340 -4.61 -5.52 21.46
N ASP A 341 -3.73 -5.09 20.54
CA ASP A 341 -3.33 -5.88 19.38
C ASP A 341 -2.77 -7.27 19.73
N GLU A 342 -1.90 -7.33 20.74
CA GLU A 342 -1.30 -8.58 21.21
C GLU A 342 -2.37 -9.55 21.75
N ALA A 343 -3.25 -9.08 22.63
CA ALA A 343 -4.33 -9.89 23.18
C ALA A 343 -5.35 -10.35 22.12
N LEU A 344 -5.69 -9.46 21.18
CA LEU A 344 -6.59 -9.78 20.08
C LEU A 344 -5.97 -10.82 19.13
N LYS A 345 -4.67 -10.70 18.85
CA LYS A 345 -3.94 -11.66 18.03
C LYS A 345 -3.80 -13.01 18.70
N GLU A 346 -3.49 -13.01 20.01
CA GLU A 346 -3.44 -14.24 20.79
C GLU A 346 -4.79 -14.96 20.83
N TRP A 347 -5.89 -14.22 21.09
CA TRP A 347 -7.24 -14.77 21.03
C TRP A 347 -7.56 -15.35 19.64
N TRP A 348 -7.23 -14.62 18.58
CA TRP A 348 -7.44 -15.06 17.21
C TRP A 348 -6.72 -16.37 16.91
N ASP A 349 -5.46 -16.47 17.29
CA ASP A 349 -4.65 -17.66 17.01
C ASP A 349 -5.02 -18.87 17.86
N LYS A 350 -5.32 -18.66 19.16
CA LYS A 350 -5.59 -19.76 20.10
C LYS A 350 -7.05 -20.20 20.13
N GLU A 351 -7.98 -19.25 20.12
CA GLU A 351 -9.41 -19.56 20.29
C GLU A 351 -10.12 -19.76 18.95
N LEU A 352 -9.85 -18.90 17.96
CA LEU A 352 -10.55 -18.99 16.68
C LEU A 352 -9.88 -19.98 15.73
N LYS A 353 -8.56 -19.98 15.60
CA LYS A 353 -7.84 -20.90 14.70
C LYS A 353 -7.56 -22.25 15.33
N GLY A 354 -7.31 -22.29 16.64
CA GLY A 354 -6.91 -23.32 17.55
C GLY A 354 -7.33 -24.73 17.43
#